data_420768e178b92b7e467dafd2bb2c788f
#
_entry.id   420768e178b92b7e467dafd2bb2c788f
#
_cell.length_a   1.000
_cell.length_b   1.000
_cell.length_c   1.000
_cell.angle_alpha   90.00
_cell.angle_beta   90.00
_cell.angle_gamma   90.00
#
_symmetry.space_group_name_H-M   'P 1'
#
loop_
_entity.id
_entity.type
_entity.pdbx_description
1 polymer ?
#
loop_
_entity_poly.entity_id
_entity_poly.type
_entity_poly.pdbx_seq_one_letter_code
_entity_poly.pdbx_strand_id
1 'polypeptide(L)'
;MAILTRARAIAALGALIVVVHAPARSASLTEAQVKAGVLCNLAAFVEWPAEPPARTGVVVIGVAGPDPVFDALARARGRTVNGRSIVPRDLGPGDDPRDCHILFIPQSPQNMTSAVLVRAQGAPVLTVGEEDDFTRKGGVVRLLMVDGRVRLEVNVAAASRADLRISSKMLSLARIVGGGPHAKD
;
A
#
# COMPACT_ATOMS: atom_id res chain seq x y z
N MET A 1 1.18 -63.47 69.15
CA MET A 1 1.99 -62.29 68.83
C MET A 1 1.57 -61.78 67.47
N ALA A 2 0.86 -60.64 67.41
CA ALA A 2 0.29 -60.10 66.20
C ALA A 2 1.20 -58.96 65.72
N ILE A 3 1.61 -59.02 64.43
CA ILE A 3 2.31 -57.96 63.78
C ILE A 3 1.35 -57.31 62.76
N LEU A 4 0.89 -56.12 63.05
CA LEU A 4 0.08 -55.29 62.17
C LEU A 4 0.99 -54.66 61.10
N THR A 5 0.74 -54.99 59.83
CA THR A 5 1.38 -54.28 58.71
C THR A 5 0.40 -53.23 58.18
N ARG A 6 0.75 -51.94 58.37
CA ARG A 6 0.00 -50.79 57.83
C ARG A 6 0.37 -50.59 56.35
N ALA A 7 -0.60 -50.83 55.48
CA ALA A 7 -0.49 -50.42 54.06
C ALA A 7 -0.82 -48.92 53.95
N ARG A 8 0.13 -48.11 53.48
CA ARG A 8 -0.04 -46.70 53.06
C ARG A 8 -0.54 -46.65 51.63
N ALA A 9 -1.76 -46.28 51.43
CA ALA A 9 -2.30 -45.94 50.13
C ALA A 9 -1.80 -44.53 49.72
N ILE A 10 -0.99 -44.44 48.66
CA ILE A 10 -0.58 -43.18 48.04
C ILE A 10 -1.58 -42.90 46.92
N ALA A 11 -2.48 -41.92 47.13
CA ALA A 11 -3.38 -41.42 46.09
C ALA A 11 -2.59 -40.44 45.20
N ALA A 12 -2.25 -40.86 43.98
CA ALA A 12 -1.68 -39.99 42.97
C ALA A 12 -2.79 -39.18 42.30
N LEU A 13 -2.87 -37.89 42.62
CA LEU A 13 -3.77 -36.93 42.00
C LEU A 13 -3.15 -36.47 40.68
N GLY A 14 -3.52 -37.12 39.54
CA GLY A 14 -3.10 -36.71 38.19
C GLY A 14 -3.81 -35.43 37.79
N ALA A 15 -3.10 -34.31 37.76
CA ALA A 15 -3.62 -33.05 37.22
C ALA A 15 -3.64 -33.13 35.66
N LEU A 16 -4.83 -33.28 35.10
CA LEU A 16 -5.08 -33.22 33.67
C LEU A 16 -4.95 -31.78 33.20
N ILE A 17 -3.79 -31.40 32.64
CA ILE A 17 -3.58 -30.11 31.99
C ILE A 17 -4.29 -30.14 30.63
N VAL A 18 -5.49 -29.56 30.58
CA VAL A 18 -6.16 -29.30 29.29
C VAL A 18 -5.53 -28.09 28.65
N VAL A 19 -4.63 -28.34 27.69
CA VAL A 19 -4.09 -27.29 26.83
C VAL A 19 -5.18 -26.84 25.85
N VAL A 20 -5.86 -25.77 26.17
CA VAL A 20 -6.82 -25.13 25.26
C VAL A 20 -6.03 -24.48 24.14
N HIS A 21 -5.92 -25.15 23.01
CA HIS A 21 -5.41 -24.56 21.78
C HIS A 21 -6.47 -23.60 21.25
N ALA A 22 -6.31 -22.29 21.56
CA ALA A 22 -7.09 -21.28 20.87
C ALA A 22 -6.66 -21.28 19.38
N PRO A 23 -7.61 -21.41 18.44
CA PRO A 23 -7.26 -21.30 17.01
C PRO A 23 -6.71 -19.90 16.77
N ALA A 24 -5.46 -19.81 16.31
CA ALA A 24 -4.90 -18.58 15.84
C ALA A 24 -5.76 -18.12 14.65
N ARG A 25 -6.66 -17.15 14.87
CA ARG A 25 -7.38 -16.48 13.80
C ARG A 25 -6.32 -15.76 12.98
N SER A 26 -6.03 -16.29 11.80
CA SER A 26 -5.32 -15.54 10.76
C SER A 26 -6.19 -14.32 10.46
N ALA A 27 -5.80 -13.16 11.00
CA ALA A 27 -6.49 -11.92 10.72
C ALA A 27 -6.34 -11.66 9.22
N SER A 28 -7.44 -11.73 8.48
CA SER A 28 -7.46 -11.33 7.07
C SER A 28 -7.08 -9.85 7.00
N LEU A 29 -6.19 -9.51 6.06
CA LEU A 29 -5.83 -8.11 5.83
C LEU A 29 -7.07 -7.34 5.40
N THR A 30 -7.25 -6.14 5.96
CA THR A 30 -8.29 -5.23 5.49
C THR A 30 -7.93 -4.69 4.11
N GLU A 31 -8.92 -4.24 3.35
CA GLU A 31 -8.70 -3.61 2.04
C GLU A 31 -7.71 -2.45 2.14
N ALA A 32 -7.83 -1.60 3.16
CA ALA A 32 -6.90 -0.50 3.41
C ALA A 32 -5.46 -0.98 3.63
N GLN A 33 -5.27 -2.10 4.33
CA GLN A 33 -3.94 -2.69 4.53
C GLN A 33 -3.36 -3.26 3.23
N VAL A 34 -4.19 -3.86 2.40
CA VAL A 34 -3.78 -4.36 1.07
C VAL A 34 -3.36 -3.18 0.18
N LYS A 35 -4.18 -2.13 0.10
CA LYS A 35 -3.88 -0.90 -0.65
C LYS A 35 -2.58 -0.25 -0.16
N ALA A 36 -2.42 -0.07 1.14
CA ALA A 36 -1.19 0.46 1.72
C ALA A 36 0.05 -0.37 1.37
N GLY A 37 -0.06 -1.70 1.40
CA GLY A 37 0.98 -2.62 0.97
C GLY A 37 1.34 -2.44 -0.51
N VAL A 38 0.34 -2.28 -1.38
CA VAL A 38 0.55 -2.00 -2.81
C VAL A 38 1.26 -0.67 -3.01
N LEU A 39 0.80 0.41 -2.35
CA LEU A 39 1.43 1.73 -2.44
C LEU A 39 2.92 1.69 -2.03
N CYS A 40 3.24 1.01 -0.93
CA CYS A 40 4.63 0.81 -0.54
C CYS A 40 5.42 0.04 -1.61
N ASN A 41 4.84 -1.00 -2.19
CA ASN A 41 5.52 -1.81 -3.21
C ASN A 41 5.71 -1.06 -4.52
N LEU A 42 4.79 -0.17 -4.92
CA LEU A 42 4.95 0.65 -6.13
C LEU A 42 6.24 1.45 -6.10
N ALA A 43 6.69 1.89 -4.92
CA ALA A 43 7.97 2.58 -4.76
C ALA A 43 9.19 1.79 -5.25
N ALA A 44 9.11 0.46 -5.28
CA ALA A 44 10.20 -0.40 -5.77
C ALA A 44 10.27 -0.48 -7.30
N PHE A 45 9.24 -0.06 -7.99
CA PHE A 45 9.08 -0.25 -9.45
C PHE A 45 9.06 1.06 -10.24
N VAL A 46 9.26 2.19 -9.56
CA VAL A 46 9.28 3.51 -10.16
C VAL A 46 10.65 4.14 -9.93
N GLU A 47 11.20 4.73 -10.97
CA GLU A 47 12.39 5.56 -10.89
C GLU A 47 11.95 7.02 -11.02
N TRP A 48 12.35 7.81 -10.04
CA TRP A 48 12.18 9.26 -10.02
C TRP A 48 13.41 9.94 -10.58
N PRO A 49 13.29 11.12 -11.18
CA PRO A 49 14.45 11.94 -11.56
C PRO A 49 15.28 12.29 -10.33
N ALA A 50 16.50 12.84 -10.57
CA ALA A 50 17.39 13.23 -9.48
C ALA A 50 16.69 14.17 -8.48
N GLU A 51 16.73 13.79 -7.21
CA GLU A 51 16.06 14.51 -6.13
C GLU A 51 17.00 15.44 -5.40
N PRO A 52 16.47 16.53 -4.82
CA PRO A 52 17.24 17.36 -3.88
C PRO A 52 17.76 16.52 -2.70
N PRO A 53 18.94 16.84 -2.12
CA PRO A 53 19.51 16.09 -1.00
C PRO A 53 18.56 15.91 0.20
N ALA A 54 17.68 16.86 0.44
CA ALA A 54 16.70 16.81 1.54
C ALA A 54 15.64 15.69 1.37
N ARG A 55 15.47 15.16 0.17
CA ARG A 55 14.52 14.08 -0.15
C ARG A 55 15.21 12.72 -0.36
N THR A 56 16.54 12.72 -0.36
CA THR A 56 17.34 11.49 -0.52
C THR A 56 17.10 10.56 0.66
N GLY A 57 16.84 9.28 0.37
CA GLY A 57 16.67 8.25 1.40
C GLY A 57 15.24 8.10 1.95
N VAL A 58 14.28 8.88 1.45
CA VAL A 58 12.85 8.72 1.83
C VAL A 58 11.95 8.57 0.62
N VAL A 59 10.83 7.88 0.80
CA VAL A 59 9.69 7.88 -0.12
C VAL A 59 8.48 8.44 0.62
N VAL A 60 8.06 9.64 0.24
CA VAL A 60 6.86 10.26 0.81
C VAL A 60 5.64 9.73 0.08
N ILE A 61 4.73 9.10 0.81
CA ILE A 61 3.44 8.61 0.29
C ILE A 61 2.34 9.48 0.89
N GLY A 62 1.77 10.34 0.07
CA GLY A 62 0.64 11.20 0.44
C GLY A 62 -0.70 10.52 0.23
N VAL A 63 -1.66 10.80 1.09
CA VAL A 63 -3.07 10.42 0.95
C VAL A 63 -3.90 11.70 0.88
N ALA A 64 -4.66 11.90 -0.20
CA ALA A 64 -5.43 13.12 -0.42
C ALA A 64 -6.80 13.01 0.26
N GLY A 65 -6.90 13.57 1.45
CA GLY A 65 -8.11 13.56 2.27
C GLY A 65 -8.24 12.33 3.18
N PRO A 66 -9.28 12.31 4.03
CA PRO A 66 -9.45 11.29 5.06
C PRO A 66 -9.75 9.92 4.43
N ASP A 67 -8.88 8.94 4.69
CA ASP A 67 -9.05 7.58 4.20
C ASP A 67 -8.33 6.58 5.13
N PRO A 68 -8.90 5.38 5.41
CA PRO A 68 -8.27 4.35 6.24
C PRO A 68 -6.91 3.86 5.74
N VAL A 69 -6.57 4.09 4.48
CA VAL A 69 -5.26 3.77 3.90
C VAL A 69 -4.16 4.56 4.59
N PHE A 70 -4.43 5.81 5.03
CA PHE A 70 -3.45 6.59 5.79
C PHE A 70 -3.04 5.89 7.08
N ASP A 71 -3.99 5.40 7.88
CA ASP A 71 -3.70 4.68 9.12
C ASP A 71 -2.92 3.39 8.86
N ALA A 72 -3.24 2.69 7.77
CA ALA A 72 -2.51 1.50 7.36
C ALA A 72 -1.07 1.83 6.93
N LEU A 73 -0.85 2.92 6.21
CA LEU A 73 0.49 3.42 5.85
C LEU A 73 1.26 3.91 7.08
N ALA A 74 0.58 4.54 8.06
CA ALA A 74 1.22 5.00 9.29
C ALA A 74 1.86 3.84 10.07
N ARG A 75 1.26 2.64 10.03
CA ARG A 75 1.84 1.41 10.61
C ARG A 75 3.06 0.90 9.82
N ALA A 76 3.21 1.30 8.56
CA ALA A 76 4.36 0.98 7.72
C ALA A 76 5.48 2.03 7.78
N ARG A 77 5.32 3.09 8.60
CA ARG A 77 6.32 4.14 8.79
C ARG A 77 7.68 3.54 9.18
N GLY A 78 8.74 3.98 8.53
CA GLY A 78 10.09 3.49 8.77
C GLY A 78 10.45 2.17 8.08
N ARG A 79 9.48 1.49 7.43
CA ARG A 79 9.83 0.39 6.52
C ARG A 79 10.64 0.94 5.35
N THR A 80 11.60 0.14 4.87
CA THR A 80 12.45 0.53 3.75
C THR A 80 12.06 -0.20 2.47
N VAL A 81 12.12 0.54 1.38
CA VAL A 81 11.97 0.00 0.01
C VAL A 81 13.13 0.52 -0.83
N ASN A 82 13.93 -0.37 -1.40
CA ASN A 82 15.16 -0.02 -2.13
C ASN A 82 16.09 0.92 -1.33
N GLY A 83 16.23 0.69 -0.01
CA GLY A 83 17.07 1.51 0.87
C GLY A 83 16.45 2.86 1.29
N ARG A 84 15.24 3.20 0.81
CA ARG A 84 14.53 4.44 1.15
C ARG A 84 13.42 4.18 2.17
N SER A 85 13.32 5.01 3.20
CA SER A 85 12.32 4.88 4.26
C SER A 85 10.95 5.41 3.82
N ILE A 86 9.89 4.67 4.10
CA ILE A 86 8.51 5.11 3.84
C ILE A 86 8.09 6.16 4.86
N VAL A 87 7.62 7.31 4.35
CA VAL A 87 7.09 8.42 5.13
C VAL A 87 5.65 8.71 4.69
N PRO A 88 4.64 8.24 5.42
CA PRO A 88 3.26 8.60 5.15
C PRO A 88 2.98 10.06 5.46
N ARG A 89 2.16 10.71 4.62
CA ARG A 89 1.71 12.10 4.80
C ARG A 89 0.20 12.19 4.53
N ASP A 90 -0.54 12.71 5.48
CA ASP A 90 -1.93 13.12 5.28
C ASP A 90 -1.95 14.48 4.59
N LEU A 91 -2.71 14.61 3.51
CA LEU A 91 -2.78 15.84 2.72
C LEU A 91 -4.16 16.48 2.87
N GLY A 92 -4.17 17.58 3.59
CA GLY A 92 -5.32 18.48 3.67
C GLY A 92 -5.50 19.34 2.41
N PRO A 93 -6.59 20.13 2.34
CA PRO A 93 -6.91 20.97 1.18
C PRO A 93 -5.83 22.01 0.81
N GLY A 94 -5.03 22.44 1.78
CA GLY A 94 -3.97 23.45 1.60
C GLY A 94 -2.58 22.88 1.27
N ASP A 95 -2.40 21.57 1.44
CA ASP A 95 -1.10 20.94 1.22
C ASP A 95 -0.75 20.82 -0.26
N ASP A 96 0.55 20.93 -0.58
CA ASP A 96 1.03 20.76 -1.95
C ASP A 96 1.25 19.25 -2.27
N PRO A 97 0.49 18.66 -3.20
CA PRO A 97 0.68 17.26 -3.58
C PRO A 97 2.04 17.01 -4.26
N ARG A 98 2.70 18.04 -4.78
CA ARG A 98 4.02 17.94 -5.44
C ARG A 98 5.14 17.59 -4.46
N ASP A 99 4.89 17.68 -3.17
CA ASP A 99 5.82 17.27 -2.12
C ASP A 99 5.86 15.74 -1.92
N CYS A 100 5.01 14.98 -2.58
CA CYS A 100 4.97 13.53 -2.49
C CYS A 100 5.72 12.87 -3.63
N HIS A 101 6.22 11.66 -3.39
CA HIS A 101 6.69 10.76 -4.44
C HIS A 101 5.54 9.93 -5.01
N ILE A 102 4.67 9.45 -4.12
CA ILE A 102 3.44 8.74 -4.45
C ILE A 102 2.30 9.52 -3.83
N LEU A 103 1.26 9.77 -4.61
CA LEU A 103 0.04 10.44 -4.16
C LEU A 103 -1.14 9.51 -4.38
N PHE A 104 -1.70 9.00 -3.29
CA PHE A 104 -2.94 8.24 -3.33
C PHE A 104 -4.13 9.19 -3.24
N ILE A 105 -5.05 9.06 -4.20
CA ILE A 105 -6.29 9.82 -4.29
C ILE A 105 -7.43 8.83 -4.14
N PRO A 106 -8.02 8.70 -2.94
CA PRO A 106 -9.12 7.78 -2.72
C PRO A 106 -10.36 8.21 -3.50
N GLN A 107 -11.27 7.27 -3.74
CA GLN A 107 -12.55 7.58 -4.32
C GLN A 107 -13.33 8.48 -3.35
N SER A 108 -13.69 9.68 -3.79
CA SER A 108 -14.39 10.68 -2.97
C SER A 108 -15.70 11.12 -3.61
N PRO A 109 -16.78 11.22 -2.84
CA PRO A 109 -18.05 11.74 -3.33
C PRO A 109 -17.97 13.19 -3.87
N GLN A 110 -16.97 13.96 -3.44
CA GLN A 110 -16.79 15.36 -3.83
C GLN A 110 -16.09 15.56 -5.17
N ASN A 111 -15.78 14.50 -5.90
CA ASN A 111 -15.15 14.57 -7.24
C ASN A 111 -13.84 15.40 -7.28
N MET A 112 -13.07 15.37 -6.18
CA MET A 112 -11.84 16.17 -6.03
C MET A 112 -10.67 15.67 -6.88
N THR A 113 -10.77 14.48 -7.45
CA THR A 113 -9.69 13.81 -8.19
C THR A 113 -9.08 14.69 -9.26
N SER A 114 -9.91 15.31 -10.10
CA SER A 114 -9.42 16.18 -11.19
C SER A 114 -8.66 17.39 -10.65
N ALA A 115 -9.15 18.04 -9.59
CA ALA A 115 -8.48 19.18 -8.98
C ALA A 115 -7.12 18.80 -8.37
N VAL A 116 -7.05 17.65 -7.70
CA VAL A 116 -5.80 17.14 -7.11
C VAL A 116 -4.80 16.75 -8.20
N LEU A 117 -5.26 16.08 -9.28
CA LEU A 117 -4.43 15.73 -10.42
C LEU A 117 -3.84 16.97 -11.11
N VAL A 118 -4.64 18.03 -11.30
CA VAL A 118 -4.16 19.32 -11.87
C VAL A 118 -3.07 19.92 -10.97
N ARG A 119 -3.24 19.90 -9.65
CA ARG A 119 -2.23 20.45 -8.72
C ARG A 119 -0.93 19.63 -8.70
N ALA A 120 -1.00 18.33 -9.00
CA ALA A 120 0.19 17.46 -9.08
C ALA A 120 0.92 17.57 -10.43
N GLN A 121 0.33 18.21 -11.44
CA GLN A 121 0.94 18.33 -12.76
C GLN A 121 2.30 19.06 -12.74
N GLY A 122 3.20 18.63 -13.63
CA GLY A 122 4.53 19.22 -13.76
C GLY A 122 5.53 18.83 -12.67
N ALA A 123 5.15 17.92 -11.77
CA ALA A 123 6.03 17.34 -10.77
C ALA A 123 6.16 15.83 -10.94
N PRO A 124 7.30 15.23 -10.54
CA PRO A 124 7.53 13.80 -10.62
C PRO A 124 6.78 13.05 -9.50
N VAL A 125 5.45 13.08 -9.56
CA VAL A 125 4.56 12.45 -8.59
C VAL A 125 3.86 11.26 -9.23
N LEU A 126 4.02 10.07 -8.66
CA LEU A 126 3.24 8.90 -9.04
C LEU A 126 1.83 9.03 -8.46
N THR A 127 0.89 9.49 -9.27
CA THR A 127 -0.52 9.57 -8.86
C THR A 127 -1.17 8.20 -8.95
N VAL A 128 -1.87 7.82 -7.89
CA VAL A 128 -2.56 6.52 -7.74
C VAL A 128 -3.98 6.78 -7.29
N GLY A 129 -4.97 6.19 -7.95
CA GLY A 129 -6.39 6.38 -7.60
C GLY A 129 -7.24 5.17 -7.92
N GLU A 130 -8.54 5.26 -7.61
CA GLU A 130 -9.48 4.13 -7.69
C GLU A 130 -10.65 4.40 -8.63
N GLU A 131 -10.90 5.65 -9.00
CA GLU A 131 -12.00 6.01 -9.89
C GLU A 131 -11.89 5.32 -11.27
N ASP A 132 -13.03 4.93 -11.84
CA ASP A 132 -13.09 4.18 -13.11
C ASP A 132 -12.45 4.89 -14.30
N ASP A 133 -12.42 6.22 -14.26
CA ASP A 133 -11.84 7.05 -15.32
C ASP A 133 -10.52 7.72 -14.90
N PHE A 134 -9.91 7.26 -13.80
CA PHE A 134 -8.71 7.86 -13.21
C PHE A 134 -7.58 8.06 -14.22
N THR A 135 -7.26 7.01 -14.98
CA THR A 135 -6.21 7.08 -16.02
C THR A 135 -6.60 7.96 -17.20
N ARG A 136 -7.91 8.04 -17.53
CA ARG A 136 -8.41 8.97 -18.57
C ARG A 136 -8.34 10.43 -18.13
N LYS A 137 -8.51 10.70 -16.83
CA LYS A 137 -8.34 12.02 -16.22
C LYS A 137 -6.86 12.46 -16.13
N GLY A 138 -5.94 11.58 -16.53
CA GLY A 138 -4.49 11.88 -16.52
C GLY A 138 -3.73 11.32 -15.33
N GLY A 139 -4.37 10.54 -14.47
CA GLY A 139 -3.71 9.80 -13.41
C GLY A 139 -2.78 8.71 -13.95
N VAL A 140 -1.73 8.35 -13.21
CA VAL A 140 -0.72 7.41 -13.67
C VAL A 140 -1.12 5.97 -13.42
N VAL A 141 -1.54 5.63 -12.20
CA VAL A 141 -1.88 4.25 -11.81
C VAL A 141 -3.29 4.21 -11.24
N ARG A 142 -4.11 3.33 -11.78
CA ARG A 142 -5.41 3.00 -11.18
C ARG A 142 -5.32 1.67 -10.44
N LEU A 143 -5.81 1.65 -9.20
CA LEU A 143 -6.04 0.44 -8.41
C LEU A 143 -7.46 -0.06 -8.65
N LEU A 144 -7.60 -1.34 -8.97
CA LEU A 144 -8.89 -1.99 -9.11
C LEU A 144 -8.93 -3.20 -8.16
N MET A 145 -10.02 -3.34 -7.44
CA MET A 145 -10.30 -4.56 -6.68
C MET A 145 -11.17 -5.49 -7.53
N VAL A 146 -10.62 -6.62 -7.93
CA VAL A 146 -11.33 -7.64 -8.73
C VAL A 146 -11.19 -8.98 -8.00
N ASP A 147 -12.31 -9.58 -7.62
CA ASP A 147 -12.35 -10.86 -6.88
C ASP A 147 -11.43 -10.89 -5.65
N GLY A 148 -11.42 -9.80 -4.88
CA GLY A 148 -10.59 -9.64 -3.68
C GLY A 148 -9.09 -9.48 -3.96
N ARG A 149 -8.69 -9.25 -5.21
CA ARG A 149 -7.31 -9.06 -5.64
C ARG A 149 -7.11 -7.68 -6.25
N VAL A 150 -5.97 -7.06 -5.94
CA VAL A 150 -5.59 -5.80 -6.57
C VAL A 150 -5.14 -6.06 -8.01
N ARG A 151 -5.69 -5.29 -8.94
CA ARG A 151 -5.24 -5.16 -10.32
C ARG A 151 -4.76 -3.73 -10.54
N LEU A 152 -3.81 -3.57 -11.44
CA LEU A 152 -3.24 -2.27 -11.79
C LEU A 152 -3.58 -1.94 -13.24
N GLU A 153 -3.97 -0.70 -13.47
CA GLU A 153 -4.00 -0.09 -14.80
C GLU A 153 -3.00 1.07 -14.81
N VAL A 154 -2.12 1.13 -15.79
CA VAL A 154 -1.02 2.10 -15.86
C VAL A 154 -1.12 2.92 -17.12
N ASN A 155 -1.20 4.24 -16.98
CA ASN A 155 -1.10 5.20 -18.07
C ASN A 155 0.36 5.62 -18.27
N VAL A 156 1.04 4.99 -19.23
CA VAL A 156 2.46 5.24 -19.50
C VAL A 156 2.72 6.64 -20.05
N ALA A 157 1.77 7.22 -20.80
CA ALA A 157 1.91 8.59 -21.26
C ALA A 157 1.83 9.59 -20.09
N ALA A 158 0.97 9.34 -19.10
CA ALA A 158 0.90 10.16 -17.89
C ALA A 158 2.19 10.02 -17.06
N ALA A 159 2.73 8.81 -16.91
CA ALA A 159 4.01 8.58 -16.25
C ALA A 159 5.15 9.36 -16.93
N SER A 160 5.24 9.31 -18.26
CA SER A 160 6.25 10.05 -19.03
C SER A 160 6.11 11.57 -18.86
N ARG A 161 4.87 12.10 -18.84
CA ARG A 161 4.66 13.55 -18.59
C ARG A 161 5.05 13.98 -17.17
N ALA A 162 5.02 13.07 -16.21
CA ALA A 162 5.49 13.27 -14.84
C ALA A 162 6.99 12.96 -14.68
N ASP A 163 7.73 12.73 -15.77
CA ASP A 163 9.15 12.36 -15.76
C ASP A 163 9.45 11.10 -14.91
N LEU A 164 8.50 10.15 -14.88
CA LEU A 164 8.62 8.90 -14.15
C LEU A 164 8.94 7.75 -15.11
N ARG A 165 9.85 6.88 -14.69
CA ARG A 165 10.14 5.62 -15.38
C ARG A 165 9.52 4.46 -14.62
N ILE A 166 8.59 3.76 -15.25
CA ILE A 166 7.94 2.58 -14.71
C ILE A 166 8.71 1.34 -15.16
N SER A 167 9.08 0.46 -14.24
CA SER A 167 9.82 -0.75 -14.57
C SER A 167 9.00 -1.69 -15.45
N SER A 168 9.67 -2.38 -16.39
CA SER A 168 9.03 -3.39 -17.26
C SER A 168 8.36 -4.51 -16.44
N LYS A 169 8.90 -4.84 -15.28
CA LYS A 169 8.32 -5.83 -14.35
C LYS A 169 6.95 -5.39 -13.85
N MET A 170 6.77 -4.12 -13.50
CA MET A 170 5.46 -3.59 -13.11
C MET A 170 4.50 -3.58 -14.32
N LEU A 171 4.97 -3.14 -15.47
CA LEU A 171 4.15 -3.07 -16.69
C LEU A 171 3.65 -4.44 -17.13
N SER A 172 4.45 -5.52 -16.96
CA SER A 172 4.02 -6.89 -17.29
C SER A 172 2.90 -7.44 -16.39
N LEU A 173 2.68 -6.83 -15.22
CA LEU A 173 1.64 -7.19 -14.27
C LEU A 173 0.41 -6.28 -14.32
N ALA A 174 0.47 -5.22 -15.12
CA ALA A 174 -0.56 -4.19 -15.22
C ALA A 174 -1.24 -4.20 -16.59
N ARG A 175 -2.49 -3.69 -16.61
CA ARG A 175 -3.11 -3.28 -17.87
C ARG A 175 -2.52 -1.95 -18.28
N ILE A 176 -1.90 -1.90 -19.47
CA ILE A 176 -1.30 -0.68 -19.99
C ILE A 176 -2.36 0.11 -20.76
N VAL A 177 -2.45 1.41 -20.49
CA VAL A 177 -3.29 2.37 -21.21
C VAL A 177 -2.50 3.63 -21.55
N GLY A 178 -3.01 4.46 -22.46
CA GLY A 178 -2.35 5.71 -22.84
C GLY A 178 -1.00 5.52 -23.56
N GLY A 179 -0.69 4.31 -24.03
CA GLY A 179 0.44 4.07 -24.91
C GLY A 179 0.16 4.65 -26.30
N GLY A 180 1.13 5.43 -26.86
CA GLY A 180 1.14 5.77 -28.27
C GLY A 180 1.29 4.51 -29.14
N PRO A 181 1.38 4.60 -30.48
CA PRO A 181 1.14 3.52 -31.46
C PRO A 181 2.08 2.31 -31.44
N HIS A 182 2.68 1.97 -30.31
CA HIS A 182 3.51 0.76 -30.12
C HIS A 182 2.94 -0.24 -29.12
N ALA A 183 1.68 -0.16 -28.74
CA ALA A 183 0.99 -1.30 -28.13
C ALA A 183 0.73 -2.31 -29.27
N LYS A 184 1.65 -3.22 -29.48
CA LYS A 184 1.40 -4.40 -30.33
C LYS A 184 0.40 -5.30 -29.62
N ASP A 185 -0.64 -5.68 -30.37
CA ASP A 185 -1.60 -6.74 -30.08
C ASP A 185 -0.93 -8.05 -29.64
#